data_2db81d05a6619896477154101b72746e
#
_entry.id   2db81d05a6619896477154101b72746e
#
_cell.length_a   1.000
_cell.length_b   1.000
_cell.length_c   1.000
_cell.angle_alpha   90.00
_cell.angle_beta   90.00
_cell.angle_gamma   90.00
#
_symmetry.space_group_name_H-M   'P 1'
#
loop_
_entity.id
_entity.type
_entity.pdbx_description
1 polymer ?
#
loop_
_entity_poly.entity_id
_entity_poly.type
_entity_poly.pdbx_seq_one_letter_code
_entity_poly.pdbx_strand_id
1 'polypeptide(L)'
;NRSGITSVDLEKVNFNERSGFKLVDLSGHFVLNPKKIKLEKFVFKTPKTALNCKGIAFNYKDLDDLNDFVNAVYIEGSIQQSKIDFKDLSYFVPSLQSIERTIDFSGNLKGSINNLFVEDLNLSVSPLSYFKGDVDFKGLTDLENCLIYLDIHNCQTSKLDLESINLEKFGLKNNLKLPVELERLGVVKLKGKL
;
A
#
# COMPACT_ATOMS: atom_id res chain seq x y z
N ASN A 1 -11.13 -30.93 14.10
CA ASN A 1 -11.71 -29.60 14.32
C ASN A 1 -13.09 -29.50 13.66
N ARG A 2 -14.19 -29.52 14.43
CA ARG A 2 -15.58 -29.45 13.91
C ARG A 2 -15.99 -28.04 13.44
N SER A 3 -15.15 -27.02 13.64
CA SER A 3 -15.49 -25.62 13.31
C SER A 3 -14.85 -25.10 12.02
N GLY A 4 -13.94 -25.85 11.39
CA GLY A 4 -13.21 -25.37 10.22
C GLY A 4 -12.33 -24.14 10.47
N ILE A 5 -12.05 -23.82 11.74
CA ILE A 5 -11.22 -22.69 12.13
C ILE A 5 -9.84 -23.22 12.51
N THR A 6 -8.81 -22.64 11.92
CA THR A 6 -7.40 -22.90 12.24
C THR A 6 -6.73 -21.61 12.65
N SER A 7 -5.99 -21.60 13.73
CA SER A 7 -5.18 -20.44 14.12
C SER A 7 -3.71 -20.83 14.27
N VAL A 8 -2.84 -19.89 13.93
CA VAL A 8 -1.39 -20.04 14.01
C VAL A 8 -0.81 -18.77 14.61
N ASP A 9 -0.02 -18.92 15.66
CA ASP A 9 0.79 -17.83 16.21
C ASP A 9 2.21 -17.95 15.67
N LEU A 10 2.64 -16.93 14.92
CA LEU A 10 4.02 -16.79 14.49
C LEU A 10 4.70 -15.77 15.40
N GLU A 11 5.60 -16.23 16.26
CA GLU A 11 6.36 -15.36 17.14
C GLU A 11 7.45 -14.60 16.37
N LYS A 12 8.15 -15.32 15.50
CA LYS A 12 9.16 -14.74 14.59
C LYS A 12 9.58 -15.73 13.51
N VAL A 13 9.45 -15.32 12.26
CA VAL A 13 10.06 -16.00 11.11
C VAL A 13 11.07 -15.08 10.47
N ASN A 14 12.27 -15.57 10.19
CA ASN A 14 13.29 -14.85 9.45
C ASN A 14 14.04 -15.79 8.50
N PHE A 15 14.46 -15.29 7.37
CA PHE A 15 15.29 -16.04 6.42
C PHE A 15 16.02 -15.10 5.45
N ASN A 16 17.04 -15.63 4.82
CA ASN A 16 17.75 -15.01 3.69
C ASN A 16 17.57 -15.92 2.47
N GLU A 17 17.06 -15.38 1.39
CA GLU A 17 16.90 -16.11 0.14
C GLU A 17 18.11 -15.92 -0.78
N ARG A 18 18.37 -16.90 -1.66
CA ARG A 18 19.50 -16.84 -2.60
C ARG A 18 19.41 -15.71 -3.62
N SER A 19 18.17 -15.22 -3.92
CA SER A 19 17.92 -14.04 -4.75
C SER A 19 18.38 -12.72 -4.11
N GLY A 20 18.75 -12.75 -2.80
CA GLY A 20 19.14 -11.58 -2.01
C GLY A 20 18.00 -11.00 -1.17
N PHE A 21 16.77 -11.52 -1.28
CA PHE A 21 15.67 -11.12 -0.40
C PHE A 21 15.97 -11.54 1.05
N LYS A 22 15.79 -10.62 1.98
CA LYS A 22 16.00 -10.85 3.40
C LYS A 22 14.75 -10.50 4.20
N LEU A 23 14.14 -11.51 4.79
CA LEU A 23 13.10 -11.32 5.81
C LEU A 23 13.76 -11.23 7.19
N VAL A 24 13.50 -10.15 7.90
CA VAL A 24 14.05 -9.89 9.24
C VAL A 24 13.06 -10.33 10.32
N ASP A 25 11.77 -10.11 10.09
CA ASP A 25 10.70 -10.44 11.03
C ASP A 25 9.39 -10.62 10.27
N LEU A 26 8.77 -11.78 10.43
CA LEU A 26 7.38 -12.01 10.12
C LEU A 26 6.75 -12.59 11.37
N SER A 27 5.84 -11.85 11.97
CA SER A 27 5.15 -12.26 13.19
C SER A 27 3.70 -11.83 13.19
N GLY A 28 2.85 -12.49 13.99
CA GLY A 28 1.44 -12.17 14.11
C GLY A 28 0.58 -13.38 14.45
N HIS A 29 -0.68 -13.13 14.72
CA HIS A 29 -1.71 -14.13 14.93
C HIS A 29 -2.56 -14.29 13.67
N PHE A 30 -2.58 -15.49 13.10
CA PHE A 30 -3.26 -15.83 11.86
C PHE A 30 -4.48 -16.71 12.18
N VAL A 31 -5.66 -16.30 11.77
CA VAL A 31 -6.89 -17.07 11.90
C VAL A 31 -7.48 -17.33 10.53
N LEU A 32 -7.59 -18.60 10.19
CA LEU A 32 -8.18 -19.07 8.93
C LEU A 32 -9.53 -19.73 9.22
N ASN A 33 -10.55 -19.32 8.50
CA ASN A 33 -11.84 -19.99 8.46
C ASN A 33 -12.34 -20.08 7.00
N PRO A 34 -13.40 -20.84 6.71
CA PRO A 34 -13.86 -21.07 5.31
C PRO A 34 -14.20 -19.82 4.50
N LYS A 35 -14.39 -18.67 5.15
CA LYS A 35 -14.83 -17.41 4.50
C LYS A 35 -13.99 -16.20 4.88
N LYS A 36 -12.93 -16.40 5.68
CA LYS A 36 -12.16 -15.29 6.21
C LYS A 36 -10.76 -15.71 6.61
N ILE A 37 -9.77 -14.95 6.17
CA ILE A 37 -8.41 -14.96 6.73
C ILE A 37 -8.25 -13.68 7.56
N LYS A 38 -7.83 -13.80 8.81
CA LYS A 38 -7.58 -12.65 9.68
C LYS A 38 -6.14 -12.68 10.16
N LEU A 39 -5.48 -11.54 10.06
CA LEU A 39 -4.15 -11.30 10.59
C LEU A 39 -4.26 -10.26 11.70
N GLU A 40 -3.79 -10.58 12.89
CA GLU A 40 -3.79 -9.68 14.05
C GLU A 40 -2.36 -9.43 14.51
N LYS A 41 -2.07 -8.18 14.90
CA LYS A 41 -0.73 -7.77 15.35
C LYS A 41 0.35 -8.17 14.34
N PHE A 42 0.02 -8.05 13.06
CA PHE A 42 0.89 -8.47 11.98
C PHE A 42 2.07 -7.50 11.83
N VAL A 43 3.26 -8.09 11.80
CA VAL A 43 4.52 -7.39 11.56
C VAL A 43 5.25 -8.09 10.42
N PHE A 44 5.69 -7.29 9.44
CA PHE A 44 6.58 -7.73 8.37
C PHE A 44 7.75 -6.76 8.28
N LYS A 45 8.98 -7.27 8.41
CA LYS A 45 10.19 -6.45 8.33
C LYS A 45 11.22 -7.06 7.41
N THR A 46 11.79 -6.20 6.58
CA THR A 46 13.02 -6.40 5.85
C THR A 46 14.06 -5.39 6.38
N PRO A 47 15.28 -5.31 5.84
CA PRO A 47 16.24 -4.27 6.23
C PRO A 47 15.76 -2.83 6.00
N LYS A 48 14.83 -2.60 5.07
CA LYS A 48 14.37 -1.25 4.69
C LYS A 48 12.86 -1.04 4.83
N THR A 49 12.09 -2.12 4.82
CA THR A 49 10.63 -2.12 4.96
C THR A 49 10.23 -2.51 6.39
N ALA A 50 9.25 -1.82 6.96
CA ALA A 50 8.62 -2.18 8.22
C ALA A 50 7.11 -1.97 8.09
N LEU A 51 6.35 -3.05 7.94
CA LEU A 51 4.89 -3.05 7.86
C LEU A 51 4.30 -3.49 9.19
N ASN A 52 3.41 -2.68 9.76
CA ASN A 52 2.74 -2.95 11.01
C ASN A 52 1.22 -2.85 10.81
N CYS A 53 0.49 -3.95 11.03
CA CYS A 53 -0.95 -3.96 10.94
C CYS A 53 -1.55 -4.33 12.30
N LYS A 54 -2.46 -3.50 12.79
CA LYS A 54 -3.22 -3.82 14.00
C LYS A 54 -4.11 -5.02 13.77
N GLY A 55 -4.73 -5.08 12.60
CA GLY A 55 -5.55 -6.19 12.14
C GLY A 55 -5.91 -5.98 10.68
N ILE A 56 -5.84 -7.05 9.91
CA ILE A 56 -6.29 -7.12 8.52
C ILE A 56 -7.13 -8.37 8.36
N ALA A 57 -8.26 -8.24 7.67
CA ALA A 57 -9.17 -9.32 7.34
C ALA A 57 -9.37 -9.38 5.82
N PHE A 58 -9.30 -10.58 5.29
CA PHE A 58 -9.62 -10.92 3.91
C PHE A 58 -10.89 -11.75 3.93
N ASN A 59 -12.00 -11.15 3.50
CA ASN A 59 -13.32 -11.78 3.49
C ASN A 59 -13.62 -12.25 2.07
N TYR A 60 -14.07 -13.49 1.91
CA TYR A 60 -14.42 -14.11 0.63
C TYR A 60 -15.63 -15.04 0.82
N LYS A 61 -16.36 -15.35 -0.27
CA LYS A 61 -17.57 -16.19 -0.22
C LYS A 61 -17.20 -17.68 -0.11
N ASP A 62 -16.22 -18.08 -0.91
CA ASP A 62 -15.67 -19.43 -0.94
C ASP A 62 -14.17 -19.39 -1.33
N LEU A 63 -13.51 -20.54 -1.31
CA LEU A 63 -12.08 -20.61 -1.60
C LEU A 63 -11.73 -20.31 -3.05
N ASP A 64 -12.69 -20.42 -3.97
CA ASP A 64 -12.46 -20.13 -5.39
C ASP A 64 -12.27 -18.62 -5.62
N ASP A 65 -12.85 -17.77 -4.75
CA ASP A 65 -12.61 -16.32 -4.78
C ASP A 65 -11.12 -15.96 -4.59
N LEU A 66 -10.32 -16.83 -3.94
CA LEU A 66 -8.89 -16.62 -3.78
C LEU A 66 -8.12 -16.72 -5.12
N ASN A 67 -8.70 -17.33 -6.16
CA ASN A 67 -8.12 -17.37 -7.51
C ASN A 67 -8.29 -16.01 -8.21
N ASP A 68 -9.31 -15.21 -7.83
CA ASP A 68 -9.50 -13.82 -8.25
C ASP A 68 -9.37 -12.87 -7.06
N PHE A 69 -8.27 -13.01 -6.33
CA PHE A 69 -8.01 -12.27 -5.08
C PHE A 69 -8.21 -10.76 -5.22
N VAL A 70 -7.87 -10.24 -6.37
CA VAL A 70 -7.88 -8.80 -6.67
C VAL A 70 -9.29 -8.22 -6.72
N ASN A 71 -10.27 -8.97 -7.22
CA ASN A 71 -11.64 -8.48 -7.38
C ASN A 71 -12.61 -9.07 -6.34
N ALA A 72 -12.44 -10.37 -6.01
CA ALA A 72 -13.41 -11.12 -5.22
C ALA A 72 -13.17 -11.05 -3.70
N VAL A 73 -11.92 -10.79 -3.28
CA VAL A 73 -11.58 -10.73 -1.86
C VAL A 73 -11.76 -9.30 -1.33
N TYR A 74 -12.65 -9.16 -0.33
CA TYR A 74 -12.85 -7.90 0.37
C TYR A 74 -11.87 -7.75 1.54
N ILE A 75 -11.06 -6.72 1.48
CA ILE A 75 -10.05 -6.38 2.50
C ILE A 75 -10.63 -5.36 3.45
N GLU A 76 -10.45 -5.59 4.73
CA GLU A 76 -10.76 -4.64 5.80
C GLU A 76 -9.62 -4.67 6.82
N GLY A 77 -9.04 -3.52 7.12
CA GLY A 77 -7.94 -3.50 8.07
C GLY A 77 -7.35 -2.14 8.34
N SER A 78 -6.48 -2.09 9.34
CA SER A 78 -5.78 -0.88 9.75
C SER A 78 -4.27 -1.11 9.70
N ILE A 79 -3.63 -0.33 8.85
CA ILE A 79 -2.18 -0.22 8.77
C ILE A 79 -1.75 0.91 9.70
N GLN A 80 -0.94 0.57 10.68
CA GLN A 80 -0.30 1.54 11.57
C GLN A 80 0.88 2.18 10.85
N GLN A 81 1.54 3.14 11.48
CA GLN A 81 2.71 3.78 10.90
C GLN A 81 3.71 2.75 10.37
N SER A 82 3.83 2.70 9.06
CA SER A 82 4.59 1.72 8.31
C SER A 82 5.50 2.41 7.30
N LYS A 83 6.57 1.73 6.96
CA LYS A 83 7.55 2.18 5.98
C LYS A 83 7.71 1.10 4.91
N ILE A 84 7.66 1.48 3.64
CA ILE A 84 7.93 0.57 2.52
C ILE A 84 9.02 1.15 1.64
N ASP A 85 10.05 0.34 1.37
CA ASP A 85 11.03 0.59 0.34
C ASP A 85 10.60 -0.15 -0.95
N PHE A 86 10.50 0.59 -2.08
CA PHE A 86 10.04 0.02 -3.34
C PHE A 86 10.97 -1.08 -3.87
N LYS A 87 12.26 -1.04 -3.53
CA LYS A 87 13.19 -2.10 -3.90
C LYS A 87 12.85 -3.44 -3.22
N ASP A 88 12.36 -3.40 -1.97
CA ASP A 88 11.90 -4.62 -1.30
C ASP A 88 10.61 -5.14 -1.95
N LEU A 89 9.70 -4.25 -2.36
CA LEU A 89 8.50 -4.64 -3.09
C LEU A 89 8.80 -5.23 -4.47
N SER A 90 9.92 -4.87 -5.09
CA SER A 90 10.28 -5.34 -6.43
C SER A 90 10.53 -6.85 -6.52
N TYR A 91 10.79 -7.51 -5.40
CA TYR A 91 10.83 -8.97 -5.35
C TYR A 91 9.47 -9.62 -5.67
N PHE A 92 8.38 -8.89 -5.42
CA PHE A 92 7.00 -9.33 -5.68
C PHE A 92 6.39 -8.65 -6.92
N VAL A 93 6.81 -7.42 -7.20
CA VAL A 93 6.33 -6.59 -8.31
C VAL A 93 7.53 -6.06 -9.10
N PRO A 94 8.05 -6.81 -10.09
CA PRO A 94 9.30 -6.49 -10.79
C PRO A 94 9.37 -5.10 -11.42
N SER A 95 8.22 -4.53 -11.83
CA SER A 95 8.15 -3.17 -12.38
C SER A 95 8.62 -2.08 -11.43
N LEU A 96 8.64 -2.35 -10.12
CA LEU A 96 9.10 -1.41 -9.10
C LEU A 96 10.62 -1.41 -8.88
N GLN A 97 11.37 -2.31 -9.52
CA GLN A 97 12.82 -2.48 -9.31
C GLN A 97 13.64 -1.21 -9.55
N SER A 98 13.19 -0.39 -10.49
CA SER A 98 13.88 0.85 -10.86
C SER A 98 13.51 2.05 -9.97
N ILE A 99 12.61 1.87 -8.98
CA ILE A 99 12.15 2.94 -8.10
C ILE A 99 12.94 2.88 -6.80
N GLU A 100 13.86 3.82 -6.61
CA GLU A 100 14.65 3.95 -5.39
C GLU A 100 13.96 4.94 -4.43
N ARG A 101 12.88 4.51 -3.84
CA ARG A 101 12.13 5.32 -2.88
C ARG A 101 11.62 4.51 -1.72
N THR A 102 11.55 5.22 -0.59
CA THR A 102 10.88 4.75 0.62
C THR A 102 9.70 5.68 0.89
N ILE A 103 8.57 5.12 1.26
CA ILE A 103 7.39 5.86 1.68
C ILE A 103 7.01 5.47 3.10
N ASP A 104 6.60 6.45 3.89
CA ASP A 104 5.95 6.22 5.18
C ASP A 104 4.45 6.38 5.02
N PHE A 105 3.67 5.47 5.56
CA PHE A 105 2.21 5.52 5.45
C PHE A 105 1.47 4.84 6.60
N SER A 106 0.23 5.25 6.79
CA SER A 106 -0.77 4.61 7.66
C SER A 106 -2.16 4.90 7.11
N GLY A 107 -3.15 4.09 7.46
CA GLY A 107 -4.54 4.28 7.05
C GLY A 107 -5.39 3.05 7.28
N ASN A 108 -6.69 3.18 7.03
CA ASN A 108 -7.67 2.12 7.16
C ASN A 108 -8.13 1.69 5.77
N LEU A 109 -8.02 0.39 5.48
CA LEU A 109 -8.33 -0.20 4.18
C LEU A 109 -9.71 -0.80 4.19
N LYS A 110 -10.51 -0.55 3.11
CA LYS A 110 -11.83 -1.15 2.88
C LYS A 110 -12.02 -1.38 1.39
N GLY A 111 -12.41 -2.58 0.98
CA GLY A 111 -12.73 -2.90 -0.42
C GLY A 111 -11.92 -4.05 -0.98
N SER A 112 -12.06 -4.34 -2.25
CA SER A 112 -11.14 -5.23 -2.98
C SER A 112 -9.89 -4.45 -3.42
N ILE A 113 -8.82 -5.15 -3.83
CA ILE A 113 -7.63 -4.46 -4.36
C ILE A 113 -8.01 -3.56 -5.55
N ASN A 114 -8.89 -4.06 -6.43
CA ASN A 114 -9.29 -3.31 -7.62
C ASN A 114 -10.18 -2.08 -7.30
N ASN A 115 -10.93 -2.13 -6.20
CA ASN A 115 -11.79 -1.04 -5.72
C ASN A 115 -11.52 -0.80 -4.24
N LEU A 116 -10.45 -0.05 -3.97
CA LEU A 116 -9.90 0.13 -2.64
C LEU A 116 -10.18 1.54 -2.12
N PHE A 117 -10.87 1.62 -0.98
CA PHE A 117 -10.98 2.85 -0.21
C PHE A 117 -9.98 2.84 0.93
N VAL A 118 -9.22 3.92 1.06
CA VAL A 118 -8.26 4.15 2.14
C VAL A 118 -8.69 5.38 2.92
N GLU A 119 -9.20 5.14 4.11
CA GLU A 119 -9.65 6.17 5.05
C GLU A 119 -8.49 6.61 5.94
N ASP A 120 -8.43 7.90 6.28
CA ASP A 120 -7.37 8.49 7.12
C ASP A 120 -5.95 8.17 6.61
N LEU A 121 -5.77 8.13 5.27
CA LEU A 121 -4.44 7.93 4.70
C LEU A 121 -3.51 9.06 5.13
N ASN A 122 -2.40 8.68 5.76
CA ASN A 122 -1.28 9.55 6.02
C ASN A 122 -0.08 9.00 5.25
N LEU A 123 0.32 9.68 4.20
CA LEU A 123 1.40 9.27 3.30
C LEU A 123 2.49 10.34 3.30
N SER A 124 3.75 9.94 3.48
CA SER A 124 4.91 10.82 3.37
C SER A 124 5.94 10.22 2.43
N VAL A 125 6.36 10.99 1.45
CA VAL A 125 7.34 10.61 0.41
C VAL A 125 8.68 11.30 0.64
N SER A 126 8.64 12.48 1.25
CA SER A 126 9.79 13.29 1.64
C SER A 126 9.40 14.20 2.81
N PRO A 127 10.36 14.87 3.48
CA PRO A 127 10.05 15.84 4.52
C PRO A 127 9.15 17.00 4.05
N LEU A 128 9.16 17.30 2.75
CA LEU A 128 8.39 18.40 2.15
C LEU A 128 7.14 17.93 1.44
N SER A 129 6.97 16.61 1.20
CA SER A 129 5.84 16.08 0.44
C SER A 129 5.11 15.00 1.23
N TYR A 130 3.88 15.34 1.60
CA TYR A 130 2.97 14.46 2.32
C TYR A 130 1.52 14.67 1.90
N PHE A 131 0.72 13.66 2.10
CA PHE A 131 -0.73 13.66 1.90
C PHE A 131 -1.43 13.15 3.15
N LYS A 132 -2.50 13.81 3.56
CA LYS A 132 -3.44 13.36 4.59
C LYS A 132 -4.87 13.52 4.08
N GLY A 133 -5.63 12.47 4.12
CA GLY A 133 -7.01 12.48 3.61
C GLY A 133 -7.51 11.09 3.29
N ASP A 134 -8.61 11.03 2.56
CA ASP A 134 -9.22 9.79 2.11
C ASP A 134 -8.99 9.61 0.62
N VAL A 135 -8.79 8.36 0.20
CA VAL A 135 -8.57 8.02 -1.22
C VAL A 135 -9.47 6.85 -1.60
N ASP A 136 -10.23 7.01 -2.69
CA ASP A 136 -11.05 5.95 -3.27
C ASP A 136 -10.53 5.61 -4.68
N PHE A 137 -10.01 4.40 -4.82
CA PHE A 137 -9.51 3.85 -6.08
C PHE A 137 -10.58 2.99 -6.74
N LYS A 138 -10.83 3.21 -8.03
CA LYS A 138 -11.68 2.37 -8.88
C LYS A 138 -10.87 1.90 -10.09
N GLY A 139 -10.69 0.59 -10.20
CA GLY A 139 -9.89 -0.01 -11.27
C GLY A 139 -8.37 0.06 -11.00
N LEU A 140 -7.92 -0.05 -9.74
CA LEU A 140 -6.51 0.11 -9.36
C LEU A 140 -5.55 -0.84 -10.10
N THR A 141 -6.04 -1.95 -10.63
CA THR A 141 -5.22 -2.91 -11.39
C THR A 141 -4.96 -2.48 -12.83
N ASP A 142 -5.69 -1.50 -13.33
CA ASP A 142 -5.48 -0.85 -14.63
C ASP A 142 -5.22 0.64 -14.40
N LEU A 143 -3.98 0.99 -14.11
CA LEU A 143 -3.61 2.37 -13.76
C LEU A 143 -3.88 3.39 -14.88
N GLU A 144 -3.93 2.97 -16.15
CA GLU A 144 -4.26 3.86 -17.28
C GLU A 144 -5.73 4.30 -17.23
N ASN A 145 -6.63 3.47 -16.71
CA ASN A 145 -8.07 3.72 -16.63
C ASN A 145 -8.56 3.85 -15.19
N CYS A 146 -7.67 3.83 -14.20
CA CYS A 146 -8.01 3.98 -12.79
C CYS A 146 -8.61 5.36 -12.50
N LEU A 147 -9.77 5.37 -11.86
CA LEU A 147 -10.34 6.59 -11.30
C LEU A 147 -9.90 6.72 -9.84
N ILE A 148 -9.44 7.91 -9.48
CA ILE A 148 -8.95 8.21 -8.13
C ILE A 148 -9.75 9.41 -7.62
N TYR A 149 -10.49 9.21 -6.54
CA TYR A 149 -11.19 10.28 -5.83
C TYR A 149 -10.44 10.61 -4.56
N LEU A 150 -10.21 11.90 -4.33
CA LEU A 150 -9.43 12.39 -3.20
C LEU A 150 -10.28 13.31 -2.33
N ASP A 151 -10.35 13.04 -1.02
CA ASP A 151 -10.75 14.02 -0.02
C ASP A 151 -9.48 14.47 0.73
N ILE A 152 -8.95 15.62 0.35
CA ILE A 152 -7.65 16.11 0.81
C ILE A 152 -7.84 16.93 2.09
N HIS A 153 -7.51 16.38 3.22
CA HIS A 153 -7.54 17.09 4.50
C HIS A 153 -6.34 18.02 4.65
N ASN A 154 -5.17 17.58 4.22
CA ASN A 154 -3.94 18.36 4.19
C ASN A 154 -2.93 17.69 3.24
N CYS A 155 -2.48 18.41 2.24
CA CYS A 155 -1.45 17.95 1.33
C CYS A 155 -0.42 19.05 1.15
N GLN A 156 0.84 18.68 1.16
CA GLN A 156 1.95 19.56 0.85
C GLN A 156 2.89 18.86 -0.11
N THR A 157 3.36 19.58 -1.11
CA THR A 157 4.32 19.06 -2.09
C THR A 157 5.09 20.18 -2.76
N SER A 158 6.12 19.83 -3.52
CA SER A 158 6.84 20.75 -4.40
C SER A 158 6.81 20.25 -5.84
N LYS A 159 7.04 21.14 -6.80
CA LYS A 159 7.17 20.74 -8.21
C LYS A 159 8.23 19.66 -8.38
N LEU A 160 9.39 19.83 -7.75
CA LEU A 160 10.50 18.86 -7.81
C LEU A 160 10.12 17.48 -7.31
N ASP A 161 9.39 17.42 -6.20
CA ASP A 161 8.94 16.13 -5.66
C ASP A 161 7.92 15.46 -6.58
N LEU A 162 6.97 16.22 -7.14
CA LEU A 162 5.99 15.70 -8.09
C LEU A 162 6.65 15.18 -9.37
N GLU A 163 7.53 15.97 -9.99
CA GLU A 163 8.23 15.57 -11.24
C GLU A 163 9.22 14.42 -11.01
N SER A 164 9.69 14.23 -9.77
CA SER A 164 10.52 13.10 -9.40
C SER A 164 9.76 11.76 -9.33
N ILE A 165 8.41 11.80 -9.39
CA ILE A 165 7.57 10.61 -9.54
C ILE A 165 7.63 10.22 -11.01
N ASN A 166 8.43 9.17 -11.33
CA ASN A 166 8.49 8.67 -12.69
C ASN A 166 7.30 7.75 -12.96
N LEU A 167 6.26 8.30 -13.58
CA LEU A 167 5.02 7.60 -13.86
C LEU A 167 5.18 6.45 -14.88
N GLU A 168 6.17 6.54 -15.79
CA GLU A 168 6.47 5.47 -16.74
C GLU A 168 6.89 4.17 -16.03
N LYS A 169 7.54 4.29 -14.87
CA LYS A 169 7.89 3.13 -14.04
C LYS A 169 6.68 2.42 -13.43
N PHE A 170 5.54 3.10 -13.37
CA PHE A 170 4.26 2.51 -12.94
C PHE A 170 3.39 2.08 -14.13
N GLY A 171 3.93 2.07 -15.37
CA GLY A 171 3.20 1.66 -16.56
C GLY A 171 2.38 2.77 -17.23
N LEU A 172 2.47 4.01 -16.73
CA LEU A 172 1.79 5.15 -17.33
C LEU A 172 2.62 5.73 -18.48
N LYS A 173 1.96 6.10 -19.57
CA LYS A 173 2.64 6.50 -20.85
C LYS A 173 3.42 7.80 -20.77
N ASN A 174 3.10 8.68 -19.82
CA ASN A 174 3.68 10.01 -19.75
C ASN A 174 4.09 10.35 -18.31
N ASN A 175 5.28 10.90 -18.16
CA ASN A 175 5.69 11.54 -16.91
C ASN A 175 4.94 12.85 -16.69
N LEU A 176 4.67 13.16 -15.43
CA LEU A 176 4.08 14.43 -15.05
C LEU A 176 5.08 15.57 -15.34
N LYS A 177 4.77 16.40 -16.34
CA LYS A 177 5.51 17.63 -16.62
C LYS A 177 4.65 18.82 -16.19
N LEU A 178 5.10 19.51 -15.18
CA LEU A 178 4.41 20.69 -14.67
C LEU A 178 4.95 21.98 -15.34
N PRO A 179 4.11 23.01 -15.53
CA PRO A 179 4.55 24.29 -16.03
C PRO A 179 5.74 24.86 -15.26
N VAL A 180 6.69 25.49 -15.97
CA VAL A 180 7.91 26.07 -15.37
C VAL A 180 7.58 27.15 -14.34
N GLU A 181 6.45 27.84 -14.54
CA GLU A 181 5.96 28.89 -13.64
C GLU A 181 5.72 28.39 -12.22
N LEU A 182 5.42 27.08 -12.06
CA LEU A 182 5.23 26.46 -10.74
C LEU A 182 6.54 26.31 -9.94
N GLU A 183 7.71 26.47 -10.57
CA GLU A 183 9.00 26.50 -9.84
C GLU A 183 9.09 27.68 -8.87
N ARG A 184 8.43 28.77 -9.20
CA ARG A 184 8.41 29.96 -8.37
C ARG A 184 7.54 29.84 -7.12
N LEU A 185 6.63 28.86 -7.09
CA LEU A 185 5.73 28.64 -5.95
C LEU A 185 6.41 27.95 -4.76
N GLY A 186 7.57 27.33 -4.97
CA GLY A 186 8.24 26.55 -3.93
C GLY A 186 7.36 25.40 -3.44
N VAL A 187 6.90 25.47 -2.19
CA VAL A 187 6.02 24.47 -1.58
C VAL A 187 4.56 24.86 -1.79
N VAL A 188 3.77 23.92 -2.32
CA VAL A 188 2.33 24.08 -2.54
C VAL A 188 1.56 23.30 -1.48
N LYS A 189 0.52 23.92 -0.92
CA LYS A 189 -0.40 23.28 0.03
C LYS A 189 -1.79 23.18 -0.59
N LEU A 190 -2.42 22.03 -0.45
CA LEU A 190 -3.73 21.72 -1.01
C LEU A 190 -4.68 21.20 0.07
N LYS A 191 -5.95 21.59 -0.04
CA LYS A 191 -7.06 21.05 0.74
C LYS A 191 -8.31 21.12 -0.14
N GLY A 192 -9.12 20.05 -0.15
CA GLY A 192 -10.35 20.01 -0.97
C GLY A 192 -10.65 18.61 -1.48
N LYS A 193 -11.62 18.53 -2.38
CA LYS A 193 -12.05 17.29 -3.03
C LYS A 193 -11.76 17.31 -4.52
N LEU A 194 -11.28 16.19 -5.02
CA LEU A 194 -10.99 15.97 -6.44
C LEU A 194 -11.62 14.64 -6.88
#